data_5e7f79e3566d210fe796cc089ab7de9d
#
_entry.id   5e7f79e3566d210fe796cc089ab7de9d
#
_cell.length_a   1.000
_cell.length_b   1.000
_cell.length_c   1.000
_cell.angle_alpha   90.00
_cell.angle_beta   90.00
_cell.angle_gamma   90.00
#
_symmetry.space_group_name_H-M   'P 1'
#
loop_
_entity.id
_entity.type
_entity.pdbx_description
1 polymer ?
#
loop_
_entity_poly.entity_id
_entity_poly.type
_entity_poly.pdbx_seq_one_letter_code
_entity_poly.pdbx_strand_id
1 'polypeptide(L)'
;LNVVASDDGKTLTVKLAYPCSYFDKIVAFGTMSPVQKATVEANGDSWATKPDTYVCNGPYMITEWTPGERIVCKKNPNYKGGWDSKRIVNNKLTFLLLENSSASFTAYNSGEAQLIKDVPTEEIPTLKKAADGGDFYVDTILGTYYLSMNLNKAPFNNKNVRKALNLAIDRDYIANTIMQGTYSPAYNYAGPGVVDNEGMFFDNAVKENGGETYISKDYQANLEEAKKALAEAGYPDGKGFPTITYSTNDAGYHKAVAEYLQSAYAQLG
;
A
#
# COMPACT_ATOMS: atom_id res chain seq x y z
N LEU A 1 -21.49 -13.04 -11.23
CA LEU A 1 -20.85 -14.07 -10.42
C LEU A 1 -21.92 -14.96 -9.81
N ASN A 2 -21.80 -16.27 -9.98
CA ASN A 2 -22.66 -17.26 -9.33
C ASN A 2 -21.78 -18.23 -8.55
N VAL A 3 -22.11 -18.44 -7.27
CA VAL A 3 -21.38 -19.33 -6.35
C VAL A 3 -22.37 -20.36 -5.83
N VAL A 4 -22.09 -21.63 -6.06
CA VAL A 4 -22.96 -22.75 -5.68
C VAL A 4 -22.15 -23.81 -4.97
N ALA A 5 -22.62 -24.23 -3.79
CA ALA A 5 -22.09 -25.38 -3.08
C ALA A 5 -22.81 -26.65 -3.55
N SER A 6 -22.09 -27.77 -3.62
CA SER A 6 -22.69 -29.10 -3.82
C SER A 6 -23.53 -29.53 -2.61
N ASP A 7 -24.47 -30.43 -2.80
CA ASP A 7 -25.36 -30.92 -1.73
C ASP A 7 -24.59 -31.61 -0.59
N ASP A 8 -23.44 -32.24 -0.90
CA ASP A 8 -22.56 -32.84 0.10
C ASP A 8 -21.62 -31.84 0.80
N GLY A 9 -21.68 -30.55 0.41
CA GLY A 9 -20.87 -29.47 0.97
C GLY A 9 -19.36 -29.56 0.69
N LYS A 10 -18.93 -30.41 -0.24
CA LYS A 10 -17.49 -30.65 -0.52
C LYS A 10 -16.96 -29.91 -1.73
N THR A 11 -17.85 -29.43 -2.60
CA THR A 11 -17.48 -28.75 -3.83
C THR A 11 -18.10 -27.36 -3.86
N LEU A 12 -17.28 -26.36 -4.16
CA LEU A 12 -17.72 -24.99 -4.43
C LEU A 12 -17.51 -24.67 -5.89
N THR A 13 -18.59 -24.43 -6.62
CA THR A 13 -18.53 -24.03 -8.03
C THR A 13 -18.71 -22.53 -8.15
N VAL A 14 -17.74 -21.86 -8.77
CA VAL A 14 -17.79 -20.42 -9.05
C VAL A 14 -17.89 -20.21 -10.54
N LYS A 15 -19.02 -19.64 -10.99
CA LYS A 15 -19.23 -19.25 -12.40
C LYS A 15 -18.97 -17.75 -12.56
N LEU A 16 -17.92 -17.43 -13.30
CA LEU A 16 -17.54 -16.05 -13.61
C LEU A 16 -18.46 -15.47 -14.68
N ALA A 17 -18.73 -14.16 -14.63
CA ALA A 17 -19.53 -13.45 -15.63
C ALA A 17 -18.78 -13.29 -16.96
N TYR A 18 -17.44 -13.28 -16.90
CA TYR A 18 -16.52 -13.21 -18.04
C TYR A 18 -15.23 -13.96 -17.71
N PRO A 19 -14.43 -14.36 -18.69
CA PRO A 19 -13.15 -15.02 -18.46
C PRO A 19 -12.21 -14.14 -17.63
N CYS A 20 -11.58 -14.72 -16.59
CA CYS A 20 -10.63 -14.03 -15.72
C CYS A 20 -9.45 -14.97 -15.48
N SER A 21 -8.35 -14.75 -16.19
CA SER A 21 -7.15 -15.60 -16.15
C SER A 21 -6.38 -15.54 -14.83
N TYR A 22 -6.67 -14.55 -13.98
CA TYR A 22 -6.04 -14.34 -12.68
C TYR A 22 -6.99 -14.57 -11.49
N PHE A 23 -8.09 -15.26 -11.70
CA PHE A 23 -9.09 -15.53 -10.65
C PHE A 23 -8.52 -16.34 -9.49
N ASP A 24 -7.61 -17.28 -9.76
CA ASP A 24 -6.86 -18.04 -8.76
C ASP A 24 -6.06 -17.15 -7.80
N LYS A 25 -5.48 -16.06 -8.31
CA LYS A 25 -4.78 -15.06 -7.50
C LYS A 25 -5.74 -14.21 -6.66
N ILE A 26 -6.93 -13.90 -7.20
CA ILE A 26 -7.97 -13.17 -6.45
C ILE A 26 -8.45 -13.97 -5.26
N VAL A 27 -8.70 -15.30 -5.42
CA VAL A 27 -9.19 -16.13 -4.31
C VAL A 27 -8.13 -16.39 -3.23
N ALA A 28 -6.86 -16.15 -3.53
CA ALA A 28 -5.78 -16.20 -2.56
C ALA A 28 -5.73 -14.94 -1.66
N PHE A 29 -6.48 -13.90 -1.98
CA PHE A 29 -6.53 -12.69 -1.18
C PHE A 29 -7.30 -12.90 0.13
N GLY A 30 -6.81 -12.31 1.23
CA GLY A 30 -7.33 -12.56 2.58
C GLY A 30 -8.85 -12.35 2.75
N THR A 31 -9.46 -11.41 2.01
CA THR A 31 -10.91 -11.17 2.03
C THR A 31 -11.73 -12.33 1.44
N MET A 32 -11.10 -13.24 0.70
CA MET A 32 -11.74 -14.44 0.16
C MET A 32 -11.57 -15.67 1.05
N SER A 33 -10.94 -15.50 2.22
CA SER A 33 -10.78 -16.57 3.19
C SER A 33 -12.15 -17.04 3.72
N PRO A 34 -12.36 -18.36 3.89
CA PRO A 34 -13.63 -18.89 4.40
C PRO A 34 -13.84 -18.48 5.86
N VAL A 35 -15.06 -18.14 6.22
CA VAL A 35 -15.50 -17.86 7.59
C VAL A 35 -16.49 -18.91 8.07
N GLN A 36 -16.51 -19.18 9.37
CA GLN A 36 -17.45 -20.15 9.95
C GLN A 36 -18.85 -19.51 10.07
N LYS A 37 -19.80 -20.03 9.28
CA LYS A 37 -21.17 -19.51 9.21
C LYS A 37 -21.83 -19.41 10.58
N ALA A 38 -21.79 -20.45 11.39
CA ALA A 38 -22.43 -20.49 12.71
C ALA A 38 -21.90 -19.38 13.65
N THR A 39 -20.59 -19.12 13.60
CA THR A 39 -19.97 -18.06 14.41
C THR A 39 -20.41 -16.66 13.95
N VAL A 40 -20.46 -16.44 12.63
CA VAL A 40 -20.91 -15.15 12.06
C VAL A 40 -22.38 -14.91 12.39
N GLU A 41 -23.25 -15.91 12.21
CA GLU A 41 -24.69 -15.79 12.52
C GLU A 41 -24.96 -15.56 14.01
N ALA A 42 -24.18 -16.17 14.89
CA ALA A 42 -24.33 -16.01 16.34
C ALA A 42 -23.83 -14.67 16.88
N ASN A 43 -22.85 -14.03 16.21
CA ASN A 43 -22.16 -12.86 16.75
C ASN A 43 -22.32 -11.59 15.88
N GLY A 44 -22.91 -11.69 14.67
CA GLY A 44 -23.02 -10.56 13.74
C GLY A 44 -21.67 -9.91 13.47
N ASP A 45 -21.61 -8.58 13.46
CA ASP A 45 -20.40 -7.81 13.18
C ASP A 45 -19.28 -8.00 14.23
N SER A 46 -19.59 -8.59 15.38
CA SER A 46 -18.64 -8.82 16.47
C SER A 46 -17.86 -10.14 16.34
N TRP A 47 -18.12 -10.97 15.33
CA TRP A 47 -17.53 -12.30 15.19
C TRP A 47 -15.98 -12.27 15.13
N ALA A 48 -15.39 -11.19 14.62
CA ALA A 48 -13.95 -11.03 14.44
C ALA A 48 -13.35 -9.94 15.36
N THR A 49 -13.92 -9.70 16.54
CA THR A 49 -13.45 -8.64 17.45
C THR A 49 -12.82 -9.17 18.74
N LYS A 50 -12.86 -10.47 18.99
CA LYS A 50 -12.31 -11.09 20.20
C LYS A 50 -11.88 -12.54 19.94
N PRO A 51 -10.93 -13.09 20.74
CA PRO A 51 -10.39 -14.44 20.55
C PRO A 51 -11.42 -15.55 20.48
N ASP A 52 -12.40 -15.51 21.36
CA ASP A 52 -13.40 -16.60 21.54
C ASP A 52 -14.31 -16.80 20.31
N THR A 53 -14.47 -15.76 19.51
CA THR A 53 -15.32 -15.77 18.31
C THR A 53 -14.53 -15.73 17.01
N TYR A 54 -13.21 -15.48 17.06
CA TYR A 54 -12.36 -15.46 15.89
C TYR A 54 -11.92 -16.88 15.46
N VAL A 55 -12.83 -17.63 14.85
CA VAL A 55 -12.53 -18.96 14.35
C VAL A 55 -11.69 -18.89 13.07
N CYS A 56 -10.55 -19.55 13.04
CA CYS A 56 -9.63 -19.58 11.93
C CYS A 56 -9.10 -20.99 11.64
N ASN A 57 -8.64 -21.22 10.42
CA ASN A 57 -8.03 -22.48 9.96
C ASN A 57 -6.53 -22.35 9.66
N GLY A 58 -5.94 -21.21 10.00
CA GLY A 58 -4.50 -20.96 9.83
C GLY A 58 -3.62 -21.64 10.89
N PRO A 59 -2.29 -21.55 10.73
CA PRO A 59 -1.32 -22.19 11.65
C PRO A 59 -1.30 -21.60 13.06
N TYR A 60 -1.76 -20.36 13.22
CA TYR A 60 -1.88 -19.70 14.51
C TYR A 60 -3.33 -19.32 14.79
N MET A 61 -3.71 -19.31 16.04
CA MET A 61 -5.00 -18.81 16.54
C MET A 61 -4.78 -17.69 17.55
N ILE A 62 -5.67 -16.72 17.57
CA ILE A 62 -5.65 -15.64 18.57
C ILE A 62 -6.05 -16.22 19.92
N THR A 63 -5.25 -15.97 20.95
CA THR A 63 -5.51 -16.40 22.32
C THR A 63 -5.73 -15.23 23.28
N GLU A 64 -5.30 -14.03 22.90
CA GLU A 64 -5.50 -12.80 23.66
C GLU A 64 -5.64 -11.63 22.69
N TRP A 65 -6.55 -10.72 22.97
CA TRP A 65 -6.68 -9.46 22.24
C TRP A 65 -7.06 -8.35 23.21
N THR A 66 -6.10 -7.50 23.50
CA THR A 66 -6.30 -6.27 24.29
C THR A 66 -6.29 -5.09 23.32
N PRO A 67 -7.45 -4.48 23.03
CA PRO A 67 -7.55 -3.37 22.09
C PRO A 67 -6.60 -2.21 22.47
N GLY A 68 -5.85 -1.72 21.47
CA GLY A 68 -4.89 -0.63 21.64
C GLY A 68 -3.57 -1.04 22.33
N GLU A 69 -3.41 -2.31 22.74
CA GLU A 69 -2.22 -2.79 23.42
C GLU A 69 -1.53 -3.90 22.64
N ARG A 70 -2.17 -5.08 22.53
CA ARG A 70 -1.56 -6.24 21.87
C ARG A 70 -2.55 -7.30 21.40
N ILE A 71 -2.09 -8.12 20.46
CA ILE A 71 -2.73 -9.39 20.07
C ILE A 71 -1.71 -10.50 20.28
N VAL A 72 -2.12 -11.57 20.96
CA VAL A 72 -1.29 -12.77 21.17
C VAL A 72 -1.86 -13.94 20.40
N CYS A 73 -1.00 -14.57 19.59
CA CYS A 73 -1.32 -15.78 18.83
C CYS A 73 -0.48 -16.95 19.31
N LYS A 74 -1.06 -18.14 19.34
CA LYS A 74 -0.37 -19.42 19.61
C LYS A 74 -0.62 -20.39 18.46
N LYS A 75 0.22 -21.42 18.38
CA LYS A 75 0.01 -22.51 17.40
C LYS A 75 -1.40 -23.07 17.52
N ASN A 76 -2.07 -23.20 16.38
CA ASN A 76 -3.41 -23.78 16.31
C ASN A 76 -3.31 -25.32 16.30
N PRO A 77 -3.78 -26.02 17.33
CA PRO A 77 -3.69 -27.49 17.40
C PRO A 77 -4.53 -28.19 16.31
N ASN A 78 -5.52 -27.50 15.76
CA ASN A 78 -6.40 -28.03 14.73
C ASN A 78 -5.90 -27.76 13.29
N TYR A 79 -4.74 -27.12 13.14
CA TYR A 79 -4.19 -26.83 11.82
C TYR A 79 -3.83 -28.11 11.05
N LYS A 80 -4.37 -28.26 9.83
CA LYS A 80 -4.20 -29.44 8.98
C LYS A 80 -3.22 -29.25 7.81
N GLY A 81 -2.70 -28.03 7.59
CA GLY A 81 -1.80 -27.70 6.49
C GLY A 81 -0.36 -28.23 6.66
N GLY A 82 -0.07 -28.94 7.75
CA GLY A 82 1.27 -29.42 8.09
C GLY A 82 2.15 -28.30 8.69
N TRP A 83 3.00 -28.70 9.63
CA TRP A 83 3.95 -27.79 10.28
C TRP A 83 5.28 -27.81 9.52
N ASP A 84 5.56 -26.80 8.74
CA ASP A 84 6.89 -26.59 8.18
C ASP A 84 7.81 -26.03 9.27
N SER A 85 8.67 -26.89 9.81
CA SER A 85 9.62 -26.52 10.88
C SER A 85 10.66 -25.49 10.47
N LYS A 86 10.78 -25.17 9.19
CA LYS A 86 11.65 -24.11 8.67
C LYS A 86 10.95 -22.76 8.63
N ARG A 87 9.63 -22.74 8.48
CA ARG A 87 8.82 -21.52 8.33
C ARG A 87 7.96 -21.20 9.55
N ILE A 88 7.45 -22.21 10.24
CA ILE A 88 6.50 -22.06 11.35
C ILE A 88 7.16 -22.55 12.64
N VAL A 89 8.22 -21.87 13.06
CA VAL A 89 9.05 -22.27 14.21
C VAL A 89 8.53 -21.73 15.54
N ASN A 90 7.99 -20.52 15.57
CA ASN A 90 7.57 -19.85 16.80
C ASN A 90 6.33 -20.51 17.40
N ASN A 91 6.33 -20.73 18.71
CA ASN A 91 5.16 -21.24 19.44
C ASN A 91 4.14 -20.17 19.79
N LYS A 92 4.60 -18.92 19.89
CA LYS A 92 3.81 -17.73 20.24
C LYS A 92 4.27 -16.55 19.40
N LEU A 93 3.32 -15.76 18.92
CA LEU A 93 3.52 -14.46 18.27
C LEU A 93 2.77 -13.42 19.09
N THR A 94 3.42 -12.30 19.38
CA THR A 94 2.79 -11.16 20.03
C THR A 94 2.89 -9.96 19.10
N PHE A 95 1.76 -9.39 18.74
CA PHE A 95 1.68 -8.15 17.96
C PHE A 95 1.42 -7.00 18.94
N LEU A 96 2.37 -6.10 19.07
CA LEU A 96 2.21 -4.85 19.81
C LEU A 96 1.47 -3.85 18.92
N LEU A 97 0.41 -3.25 19.44
CA LEU A 97 -0.42 -2.28 18.73
C LEU A 97 0.07 -0.87 19.06
N LEU A 98 1.18 -0.48 18.46
CA LEU A 98 1.85 0.79 18.73
C LEU A 98 1.34 1.88 17.76
N GLU A 99 1.19 3.10 18.26
CA GLU A 99 0.53 4.19 17.52
C GLU A 99 1.33 4.72 16.33
N ASN A 100 2.67 4.68 16.40
CA ASN A 100 3.53 5.27 15.39
C ASN A 100 4.89 4.56 15.26
N SER A 101 5.62 4.91 14.20
CA SER A 101 6.93 4.32 13.89
C SER A 101 7.99 4.61 14.95
N SER A 102 7.94 5.77 15.62
CA SER A 102 8.91 6.12 16.69
C SER A 102 8.73 5.24 17.92
N ALA A 103 7.47 4.94 18.32
CA ALA A 103 7.17 3.99 19.39
C ALA A 103 7.64 2.57 19.01
N SER A 104 7.38 2.15 17.76
CA SER A 104 7.83 0.86 17.24
C SER A 104 9.36 0.75 17.25
N PHE A 105 10.05 1.79 16.83
CA PHE A 105 11.51 1.83 16.79
C PHE A 105 12.11 1.79 18.22
N THR A 106 11.48 2.47 19.16
CA THR A 106 11.87 2.41 20.58
C THR A 106 11.70 1.00 21.15
N ALA A 107 10.56 0.34 20.87
CA ALA A 107 10.31 -1.03 21.30
C ALA A 107 11.32 -2.03 20.69
N TYR A 108 11.73 -1.83 19.45
CA TYR A 108 12.79 -2.62 18.83
C TYR A 108 14.15 -2.41 19.51
N ASN A 109 14.57 -1.17 19.71
CA ASN A 109 15.86 -0.84 20.32
C ASN A 109 15.96 -1.30 21.77
N SER A 110 14.85 -1.37 22.50
CA SER A 110 14.78 -1.90 23.88
C SER A 110 14.74 -3.44 23.94
N GLY A 111 14.57 -4.12 22.79
CA GLY A 111 14.42 -5.57 22.73
C GLY A 111 13.01 -6.07 23.03
N GLU A 112 12.04 -5.19 23.26
CA GLU A 112 10.63 -5.55 23.46
C GLU A 112 10.02 -6.13 22.17
N ALA A 113 10.31 -5.51 21.01
CA ALA A 113 9.94 -6.03 19.69
C ALA A 113 11.16 -6.62 18.97
N GLN A 114 11.02 -7.79 18.35
CA GLN A 114 12.06 -8.45 17.56
C GLN A 114 11.94 -8.15 16.06
N LEU A 115 10.80 -7.61 15.62
CA LEU A 115 10.54 -7.20 14.26
C LEU A 115 9.63 -5.98 14.26
N ILE A 116 9.98 -4.97 13.49
CA ILE A 116 9.12 -3.82 13.19
C ILE A 116 9.02 -3.65 11.68
N LYS A 117 7.90 -3.17 11.20
CA LYS A 117 7.66 -2.98 9.77
C LYS A 117 8.08 -1.58 9.32
N ASP A 118 7.73 -0.57 10.10
CA ASP A 118 7.93 0.83 9.74
C ASP A 118 8.92 1.46 10.72
N VAL A 119 9.95 2.13 10.19
CA VAL A 119 10.92 2.91 10.96
C VAL A 119 10.73 4.40 10.70
N PRO A 120 11.08 5.29 11.65
CA PRO A 120 11.07 6.73 11.40
C PRO A 120 11.99 7.07 10.21
N THR A 121 11.53 7.92 9.31
CA THR A 121 12.28 8.27 8.09
C THR A 121 13.64 8.91 8.39
N GLU A 122 13.75 9.63 9.47
CA GLU A 122 14.98 10.24 9.96
C GLU A 122 16.06 9.23 10.38
N GLU A 123 15.68 8.02 10.78
CA GLU A 123 16.59 6.95 11.18
C GLU A 123 17.13 6.14 9.98
N ILE A 124 16.44 6.17 8.83
CA ILE A 124 16.80 5.38 7.64
C ILE A 124 18.25 5.60 7.19
N PRO A 125 18.79 6.82 7.10
CA PRO A 125 20.17 7.02 6.69
C PRO A 125 21.19 6.35 7.60
N THR A 126 20.93 6.33 8.90
CA THR A 126 21.79 5.67 9.91
C THR A 126 21.68 4.14 9.77
N LEU A 127 20.47 3.63 9.64
CA LEU A 127 20.22 2.19 9.47
C LEU A 127 20.82 1.66 8.18
N LYS A 128 20.74 2.39 7.07
CA LYS A 128 21.38 2.02 5.80
C LYS A 128 22.90 1.95 5.90
N LYS A 129 23.53 2.83 6.66
CA LYS A 129 24.99 2.79 6.88
C LYS A 129 25.43 1.61 7.74
N ALA A 130 24.58 1.18 8.68
CA ALA A 130 24.83 0.04 9.54
C ALA A 130 24.49 -1.31 8.85
N ALA A 131 23.89 -1.29 7.63
CA ALA A 131 23.29 -2.46 7.00
C ALA A 131 24.29 -3.49 6.43
N ASP A 132 25.58 -3.26 6.43
CA ASP A 132 26.58 -4.30 6.15
C ASP A 132 26.59 -5.35 7.27
N GLY A 133 25.58 -6.25 7.23
CA GLY A 133 25.34 -7.28 8.24
C GLY A 133 24.35 -6.89 9.34
N GLY A 134 23.63 -5.78 9.18
CA GLY A 134 22.59 -5.31 10.12
C GLY A 134 21.21 -5.88 9.85
N ASP A 135 20.26 -5.49 10.68
CA ASP A 135 18.88 -5.99 10.71
C ASP A 135 17.89 -5.12 9.91
N PHE A 136 18.40 -4.19 9.08
CA PHE A 136 17.56 -3.30 8.29
C PHE A 136 17.47 -3.76 6.83
N TYR A 137 16.26 -4.03 6.39
CA TYR A 137 15.95 -4.49 5.04
C TYR A 137 14.97 -3.54 4.37
N VAL A 138 15.21 -3.22 3.11
CA VAL A 138 14.26 -2.51 2.24
C VAL A 138 13.83 -3.46 1.15
N ASP A 139 12.55 -3.79 1.15
CA ASP A 139 11.97 -4.72 0.18
C ASP A 139 10.93 -4.03 -0.69
N THR A 140 10.79 -4.47 -1.94
CA THR A 140 9.88 -3.87 -2.92
C THR A 140 8.50 -4.52 -2.82
N ILE A 141 7.44 -3.72 -2.82
CA ILE A 141 6.07 -4.18 -2.96
C ILE A 141 5.51 -3.74 -4.31
N LEU A 142 4.62 -4.56 -4.89
CA LEU A 142 3.90 -4.22 -6.12
C LEU A 142 2.77 -3.23 -5.81
N GLY A 143 3.14 -1.96 -5.69
CA GLY A 143 2.19 -0.91 -5.36
C GLY A 143 2.72 0.46 -5.79
N THR A 144 1.79 1.36 -6.08
CA THR A 144 2.11 2.75 -6.42
C THR A 144 1.43 3.67 -5.41
N TYR A 145 2.21 4.52 -4.76
CA TYR A 145 1.70 5.60 -3.93
C TYR A 145 1.17 6.72 -4.83
N TYR A 146 -0.08 7.10 -4.69
CA TYR A 146 -0.72 8.07 -5.57
C TYR A 146 -1.68 9.00 -4.83
N LEU A 147 -1.96 10.15 -5.46
CA LEU A 147 -2.96 11.11 -5.00
C LEU A 147 -4.27 10.90 -5.74
N SER A 148 -5.35 10.67 -5.00
CA SER A 148 -6.70 10.56 -5.56
C SER A 148 -7.31 11.94 -5.76
N MET A 149 -7.85 12.18 -6.96
CA MET A 149 -8.59 13.39 -7.29
C MET A 149 -10.06 13.07 -7.54
N ASN A 150 -10.98 13.84 -6.95
CA ASN A 150 -12.40 13.67 -7.21
C ASN A 150 -12.79 14.25 -8.58
N LEU A 151 -12.88 13.38 -9.57
CA LEU A 151 -13.16 13.76 -10.97
C LEU A 151 -14.53 14.42 -11.17
N ASN A 152 -15.46 14.26 -10.23
CA ASN A 152 -16.80 14.84 -10.29
C ASN A 152 -16.88 16.25 -9.71
N LYS A 153 -15.77 16.79 -9.18
CA LYS A 153 -15.71 18.11 -8.56
C LYS A 153 -14.71 19.01 -9.28
N ALA A 154 -15.10 20.27 -9.51
CA ALA A 154 -14.17 21.28 -9.95
C ALA A 154 -13.09 21.53 -8.83
N PRO A 155 -11.85 21.83 -9.20
CA PRO A 155 -11.31 21.96 -10.56
C PRO A 155 -10.87 20.61 -11.17
N PHE A 156 -10.98 19.50 -10.46
CA PHE A 156 -10.43 18.19 -10.87
C PHE A 156 -11.21 17.50 -12.01
N ASN A 157 -12.41 17.96 -12.35
CA ASN A 157 -13.14 17.53 -13.55
C ASN A 157 -12.43 17.97 -14.85
N ASN A 158 -11.56 18.98 -14.81
CA ASN A 158 -10.75 19.42 -15.95
C ASN A 158 -9.48 18.55 -16.06
N LYS A 159 -9.28 17.93 -17.23
CA LYS A 159 -8.12 17.06 -17.51
C LYS A 159 -6.80 17.83 -17.42
N ASN A 160 -6.76 19.08 -17.92
CA ASN A 160 -5.53 19.88 -17.91
C ASN A 160 -5.12 20.30 -16.49
N VAL A 161 -6.09 20.53 -15.58
CA VAL A 161 -5.78 20.74 -14.16
C VAL A 161 -5.11 19.51 -13.58
N ARG A 162 -5.65 18.31 -13.79
CA ARG A 162 -5.05 17.06 -13.28
C ARG A 162 -3.67 16.82 -13.87
N LYS A 163 -3.48 17.12 -15.17
CA LYS A 163 -2.18 17.01 -15.83
C LYS A 163 -1.17 17.98 -15.20
N ALA A 164 -1.54 19.24 -14.98
CA ALA A 164 -0.69 20.23 -14.37
C ALA A 164 -0.23 19.81 -12.96
N LEU A 165 -1.17 19.42 -12.09
CA LEU A 165 -0.85 18.98 -10.73
C LEU A 165 0.01 17.70 -10.71
N ASN A 166 -0.19 16.80 -11.67
CA ASN A 166 0.61 15.58 -11.77
C ASN A 166 2.06 15.89 -12.21
N LEU A 167 2.24 16.76 -13.20
CA LEU A 167 3.57 17.12 -13.74
C LEU A 167 4.38 18.02 -12.80
N ALA A 168 3.74 18.78 -11.93
CA ALA A 168 4.41 19.67 -10.97
C ALA A 168 5.11 18.91 -9.82
N ILE A 169 4.93 17.59 -9.71
CA ILE A 169 5.53 16.79 -8.65
C ILE A 169 6.90 16.28 -9.07
N ASP A 170 7.94 16.65 -8.35
CA ASP A 170 9.27 16.04 -8.44
C ASP A 170 9.27 14.71 -7.69
N ARG A 171 9.24 13.63 -8.45
CA ARG A 171 9.19 12.27 -7.92
C ARG A 171 10.49 11.80 -7.33
N ASP A 172 11.59 12.28 -7.89
CA ASP A 172 12.93 11.98 -7.38
C ASP A 172 13.15 12.61 -6.02
N TYR A 173 12.67 13.86 -5.82
CA TYR A 173 12.72 14.51 -4.52
C TYR A 173 11.93 13.73 -3.46
N ILE A 174 10.71 13.31 -3.78
CA ILE A 174 9.91 12.50 -2.86
C ILE A 174 10.65 11.19 -2.53
N ALA A 175 11.07 10.44 -3.54
CA ALA A 175 11.68 9.13 -3.35
C ALA A 175 13.02 9.19 -2.60
N ASN A 176 13.88 10.13 -2.97
CA ASN A 176 15.25 10.16 -2.48
C ASN A 176 15.43 11.03 -1.23
N THR A 177 14.66 12.14 -1.12
CA THR A 177 14.79 13.08 0.02
C THR A 177 13.77 12.79 1.10
N ILE A 178 12.48 12.72 0.78
CA ILE A 178 11.44 12.49 1.80
C ILE A 178 11.45 11.03 2.26
N MET A 179 11.45 10.08 1.31
CA MET A 179 11.39 8.65 1.58
C MET A 179 12.77 8.00 1.77
N GLN A 180 13.84 8.80 1.74
CA GLN A 180 15.22 8.35 1.98
C GLN A 180 15.64 7.14 1.12
N GLY A 181 15.14 7.08 -0.14
CA GLY A 181 15.44 5.99 -1.08
C GLY A 181 14.86 4.62 -0.69
N THR A 182 13.80 4.58 0.10
CA THR A 182 13.00 3.36 0.37
C THR A 182 11.86 3.19 -0.63
N TYR A 183 11.61 4.18 -1.46
CA TYR A 183 10.67 4.17 -2.57
C TYR A 183 11.39 4.48 -3.87
N SER A 184 10.82 4.03 -4.99
CA SER A 184 11.32 4.38 -6.32
C SER A 184 10.42 5.45 -6.95
N PRO A 185 10.97 6.41 -7.74
CA PRO A 185 10.17 7.39 -8.44
C PRO A 185 9.20 6.71 -9.43
N ALA A 186 7.92 7.08 -9.40
CA ALA A 186 6.89 6.51 -10.27
C ALA A 186 6.64 7.40 -11.49
N TYR A 187 7.26 7.09 -12.61
CA TYR A 187 7.06 7.78 -13.89
C TYR A 187 5.91 7.21 -14.72
N ASN A 188 5.39 6.04 -14.33
CA ASN A 188 4.16 5.42 -14.80
C ASN A 188 3.29 5.00 -13.62
N TYR A 189 2.00 4.75 -13.85
CA TYR A 189 1.12 4.26 -12.79
C TYR A 189 1.43 2.80 -12.41
N ALA A 190 1.59 1.92 -13.38
CA ALA A 190 2.09 0.58 -13.14
C ALA A 190 3.63 0.61 -13.11
N GLY A 191 4.21 0.17 -12.01
CA GLY A 191 5.65 0.15 -11.81
C GLY A 191 6.32 -1.17 -12.19
N PRO A 192 7.65 -1.25 -12.03
CA PRO A 192 8.40 -2.49 -12.22
C PRO A 192 7.84 -3.63 -11.37
N GLY A 193 7.89 -4.86 -11.91
CA GLY A 193 7.39 -6.06 -11.24
C GLY A 193 5.93 -6.42 -11.56
N VAL A 194 5.14 -5.51 -12.16
CA VAL A 194 3.82 -5.86 -12.71
C VAL A 194 4.01 -6.68 -13.99
N VAL A 195 3.35 -7.83 -14.05
CA VAL A 195 3.44 -8.78 -15.17
C VAL A 195 2.11 -8.87 -15.92
N ASP A 196 2.20 -9.18 -17.22
CA ASP A 196 1.10 -9.56 -18.10
C ASP A 196 1.38 -10.94 -18.73
N ASN A 197 0.64 -11.29 -19.78
CA ASN A 197 0.81 -12.57 -20.48
C ASN A 197 2.12 -12.67 -21.28
N GLU A 198 2.77 -11.56 -21.57
CA GLU A 198 3.98 -11.46 -22.39
C GLU A 198 5.23 -11.24 -21.53
N GLY A 199 5.09 -11.10 -20.22
CA GLY A 199 6.20 -10.89 -19.29
C GLY A 199 6.02 -9.67 -18.40
N MET A 200 7.03 -8.79 -18.35
CA MET A 200 7.01 -7.59 -17.50
C MET A 200 6.21 -6.48 -18.19
N PHE A 201 4.97 -6.27 -17.75
CA PHE A 201 4.05 -5.25 -18.30
C PHE A 201 4.69 -3.86 -18.37
N PHE A 202 5.36 -3.44 -17.30
CA PHE A 202 6.02 -2.13 -17.25
C PHE A 202 7.06 -1.97 -18.36
N ASP A 203 7.93 -2.96 -18.55
CA ASP A 203 9.02 -2.91 -19.53
C ASP A 203 8.45 -2.95 -20.96
N ASN A 204 7.43 -3.78 -21.20
CA ASN A 204 6.76 -3.85 -22.50
C ASN A 204 6.06 -2.53 -22.84
N ALA A 205 5.33 -1.93 -21.89
CA ALA A 205 4.65 -0.65 -22.10
C ALA A 205 5.64 0.50 -22.38
N VAL A 206 6.78 0.53 -21.67
CA VAL A 206 7.84 1.53 -21.95
C VAL A 206 8.46 1.31 -23.33
N LYS A 207 8.72 0.05 -23.72
CA LYS A 207 9.25 -0.29 -25.04
C LYS A 207 8.31 0.09 -26.18
N GLU A 208 7.01 -0.21 -26.04
CA GLU A 208 5.98 0.16 -27.00
C GLU A 208 5.83 1.69 -27.16
N ASN A 209 6.09 2.44 -26.07
CA ASN A 209 6.11 3.90 -26.09
C ASN A 209 7.48 4.49 -26.50
N GLY A 210 8.27 3.77 -27.30
CA GLY A 210 9.55 4.24 -27.82
C GLY A 210 10.67 4.38 -26.78
N GLY A 211 10.54 3.72 -25.64
CA GLY A 211 11.49 3.81 -24.51
C GLY A 211 11.18 4.92 -23.50
N GLU A 212 10.06 5.63 -23.68
CA GLU A 212 9.67 6.76 -22.82
C GLU A 212 8.60 6.34 -21.79
N THR A 213 8.74 6.87 -20.58
CA THR A 213 7.71 6.77 -19.54
C THR A 213 6.63 7.84 -19.76
N TYR A 214 5.44 7.63 -19.16
CA TYR A 214 4.33 8.60 -19.25
C TYR A 214 4.70 9.98 -18.67
N ILE A 215 5.48 10.02 -17.62
CA ILE A 215 6.07 11.23 -17.05
C ILE A 215 7.56 11.26 -17.41
N SER A 216 8.04 12.37 -17.96
CA SER A 216 9.47 12.56 -18.22
C SER A 216 10.30 12.53 -16.92
N LYS A 217 11.53 12.06 -17.02
CA LYS A 217 12.51 12.17 -15.92
C LYS A 217 13.08 13.58 -15.79
N ASP A 218 12.89 14.43 -16.79
CA ASP A 218 13.26 15.84 -16.74
C ASP A 218 12.17 16.63 -16.00
N TYR A 219 12.40 16.90 -14.72
CA TYR A 219 11.45 17.63 -13.88
C TYR A 219 11.20 19.05 -14.37
N GLN A 220 12.23 19.75 -14.89
CA GLN A 220 12.06 21.14 -15.37
C GLN A 220 11.15 21.17 -16.60
N ALA A 221 11.34 20.24 -17.54
CA ALA A 221 10.46 20.10 -18.68
C ALA A 221 9.01 19.77 -18.24
N ASN A 222 8.85 18.89 -17.25
CA ASN A 222 7.52 18.60 -16.67
C ASN A 222 6.88 19.86 -16.06
N LEU A 223 7.63 20.68 -15.32
CA LEU A 223 7.11 21.89 -14.68
C LEU A 223 6.65 22.93 -15.70
N GLU A 224 7.39 23.11 -16.78
CA GLU A 224 6.98 24.03 -17.86
C GLU A 224 5.71 23.52 -18.57
N GLU A 225 5.61 22.23 -18.83
CA GLU A 225 4.39 21.63 -19.39
C GLU A 225 3.21 21.70 -18.40
N ALA A 226 3.48 21.61 -17.09
CA ALA A 226 2.48 21.79 -16.04
C ALA A 226 1.88 23.19 -16.05
N LYS A 227 2.72 24.23 -16.13
CA LYS A 227 2.28 25.64 -16.24
C LYS A 227 1.43 25.87 -17.47
N LYS A 228 1.87 25.34 -18.62
CA LYS A 228 1.12 25.40 -19.87
C LYS A 228 -0.26 24.72 -19.74
N ALA A 229 -0.31 23.51 -19.19
CA ALA A 229 -1.56 22.79 -18.99
C ALA A 229 -2.52 23.55 -18.05
N LEU A 230 -1.98 24.19 -16.99
CA LEU A 230 -2.79 25.00 -16.08
C LEU A 230 -3.35 26.27 -16.75
N ALA A 231 -2.55 26.93 -17.59
CA ALA A 231 -2.99 28.08 -18.38
C ALA A 231 -4.09 27.68 -19.37
N GLU A 232 -3.95 26.54 -20.09
CA GLU A 232 -4.97 25.97 -20.96
C GLU A 232 -6.26 25.59 -20.22
N ALA A 233 -6.16 25.29 -18.94
CA ALA A 233 -7.31 25.04 -18.08
C ALA A 233 -8.04 26.32 -17.63
N GLY A 234 -7.53 27.50 -17.99
CA GLY A 234 -8.11 28.79 -17.66
C GLY A 234 -7.46 29.46 -16.42
N TYR A 235 -6.33 28.95 -15.94
CA TYR A 235 -5.64 29.47 -14.76
C TYR A 235 -4.17 29.87 -15.09
N PRO A 236 -3.94 30.85 -15.99
CA PRO A 236 -2.59 31.29 -16.30
C PRO A 236 -1.90 31.83 -15.05
N ASP A 237 -0.67 31.41 -14.80
CA ASP A 237 0.11 31.75 -13.59
C ASP A 237 -0.69 31.54 -12.29
N GLY A 238 -1.51 30.49 -12.23
CA GLY A 238 -2.34 30.14 -11.08
C GLY A 238 -3.50 31.12 -10.80
N LYS A 239 -3.66 32.17 -11.59
CA LYS A 239 -4.68 33.20 -11.32
C LYS A 239 -6.09 32.64 -11.32
N GLY A 240 -6.80 32.84 -10.20
CA GLY A 240 -8.18 32.40 -10.03
C GLY A 240 -8.30 30.89 -9.72
N PHE A 241 -7.19 30.16 -9.55
CA PHE A 241 -7.26 28.76 -9.14
C PHE A 241 -7.86 28.66 -7.73
N PRO A 242 -8.86 27.79 -7.51
CA PRO A 242 -9.51 27.67 -6.21
C PRO A 242 -8.59 26.99 -5.19
N THR A 243 -8.81 27.28 -3.92
CA THR A 243 -8.18 26.52 -2.84
C THR A 243 -8.61 25.05 -2.91
N ILE A 244 -7.64 24.18 -2.90
CA ILE A 244 -7.85 22.72 -2.84
C ILE A 244 -7.41 22.19 -1.48
N THR A 245 -8.11 21.17 -0.99
CA THR A 245 -7.77 20.51 0.27
C THR A 245 -7.21 19.13 -0.02
N TYR A 246 -6.04 18.84 0.50
CA TYR A 246 -5.45 17.50 0.54
C TYR A 246 -5.69 16.88 1.91
N SER A 247 -6.36 15.72 1.92
CA SER A 247 -6.59 14.94 3.13
C SER A 247 -5.65 13.74 3.16
N THR A 248 -4.97 13.57 4.26
CA THR A 248 -4.03 12.47 4.48
C THR A 248 -4.15 11.95 5.92
N ASN A 249 -3.55 10.82 6.22
CA ASN A 249 -3.36 10.37 7.59
C ASN A 249 -2.15 11.07 8.24
N ASP A 250 -1.92 10.82 9.51
CA ASP A 250 -0.90 11.48 10.34
C ASP A 250 0.46 10.75 10.35
N ALA A 251 0.64 9.68 9.57
CA ALA A 251 1.94 9.01 9.45
C ALA A 251 3.01 10.00 8.96
N GLY A 252 4.19 9.98 9.56
CA GLY A 252 5.21 11.02 9.43
C GLY A 252 5.58 11.38 7.99
N TYR A 253 5.80 10.40 7.13
CA TYR A 253 6.15 10.66 5.73
C TYR A 253 4.98 11.25 4.90
N HIS A 254 3.73 10.95 5.24
CA HIS A 254 2.57 11.56 4.57
C HIS A 254 2.47 13.06 4.83
N LYS A 255 2.80 13.48 6.06
CA LYS A 255 2.87 14.90 6.40
C LYS A 255 3.97 15.60 5.60
N ALA A 256 5.17 15.02 5.56
CA ALA A 256 6.28 15.56 4.78
C ALA A 256 5.96 15.65 3.28
N VAL A 257 5.26 14.65 2.71
CA VAL A 257 4.77 14.70 1.34
C VAL A 257 3.73 15.82 1.16
N ALA A 258 2.80 16.01 2.11
CA ALA A 258 1.80 17.08 2.03
C ALA A 258 2.44 18.49 2.05
N GLU A 259 3.43 18.71 2.91
CA GLU A 259 4.20 19.96 2.98
C GLU A 259 4.98 20.19 1.68
N TYR A 260 5.59 19.15 1.13
CA TYR A 260 6.25 19.24 -0.17
C TYR A 260 5.27 19.59 -1.30
N LEU A 261 4.10 18.93 -1.36
CA LEU A 261 3.10 19.20 -2.40
C LEU A 261 2.65 20.66 -2.39
N GLN A 262 2.51 21.27 -1.21
CA GLN A 262 2.21 22.71 -1.10
C GLN A 262 3.28 23.56 -1.79
N SER A 263 4.56 23.26 -1.56
CA SER A 263 5.67 23.98 -2.19
C SER A 263 5.80 23.69 -3.69
N ALA A 264 5.54 22.44 -4.10
CA ALA A 264 5.57 22.06 -5.51
C ALA A 264 4.46 22.78 -6.32
N TYR A 265 3.25 22.83 -5.79
CA TYR A 265 2.13 23.50 -6.46
C TYR A 265 2.24 25.02 -6.44
N ALA A 266 2.93 25.61 -5.47
CA ALA A 266 3.23 27.04 -5.47
C ALA A 266 4.09 27.48 -6.66
N GLN A 267 4.80 26.56 -7.33
CA GLN A 267 5.58 26.85 -8.54
C GLN A 267 4.69 27.04 -9.79
N LEU A 268 3.41 26.72 -9.69
CA LEU A 268 2.43 26.91 -10.76
C LEU A 268 1.81 28.32 -10.76
N GLY A 269 2.06 29.10 -9.70
CA GLY A 269 1.56 30.47 -9.51
C GLY A 269 0.65 30.64 -8.30
#